data_140018fc671442dd13df512760a2fc79
#
_entry.id   140018fc671442dd13df512760a2fc79
#
_cell.length_a   1.000
_cell.length_b   1.000
_cell.length_c   1.000
_cell.angle_alpha   90.00
_cell.angle_beta   90.00
_cell.angle_gamma   90.00
#
_symmetry.space_group_name_H-M   'P 1'
#
loop_
_entity.id
_entity.type
_entity.pdbx_description
1 polymer ?
#
loop_
_entity_poly.entity_id
_entity_poly.type
_entity_poly.pdbx_seq_one_letter_code
_entity_poly.pdbx_strand_id
1 'polypeptide(L)'
;SLVGKLLQKYPELILSSVERWDADKSFWFHRTTMIFQLKYAARTDQYLLFAQCEKYVHSKEFFIQKALGWSLRQYSKFNPDAVRKFVQDHHLSMVSLREAKKYL
;
A
#
# COMPACT_ATOMS: atom_id res chain seq x y z
N SER A 1 -8.15 9.27 4.97
CA SER A 1 -9.11 8.45 5.69
C SER A 1 -9.05 8.74 7.19
N LEU A 2 -10.13 8.46 7.88
CA LEU A 2 -10.17 8.66 9.32
C LEU A 2 -9.14 7.77 10.03
N VAL A 3 -9.04 6.52 9.59
CA VAL A 3 -8.08 5.56 10.16
C VAL A 3 -6.64 6.05 9.92
N GLY A 4 -6.34 6.53 8.72
CA GLY A 4 -5.01 7.04 8.41
C GLY A 4 -4.63 8.22 9.29
N LYS A 5 -5.56 9.16 9.51
CA LYS A 5 -5.33 10.31 10.39
C LYS A 5 -5.09 9.88 11.83
N LEU A 6 -5.87 8.91 12.30
CA LEU A 6 -5.75 8.41 13.67
C LEU A 6 -4.39 7.75 13.89
N LEU A 7 -3.94 6.92 12.97
CA LEU A 7 -2.65 6.25 13.09
C LEU A 7 -1.48 7.23 12.93
N GLN A 8 -1.64 8.30 12.16
CA GLN A 8 -0.62 9.34 12.06
C GLN A 8 -0.45 10.06 13.39
N LYS A 9 -1.55 10.27 14.10
CA LYS A 9 -1.54 10.89 15.43
C LYS A 9 -0.98 9.94 16.50
N TYR A 10 -1.21 8.64 16.35
CA TYR A 10 -0.77 7.61 17.31
C TYR A 10 0.06 6.55 16.60
N PRO A 11 1.29 6.90 16.15
CA PRO A 11 2.09 5.97 15.35
C PRO A 11 2.47 4.69 16.09
N GLU A 12 2.43 4.70 17.41
CA GLU A 12 2.70 3.49 18.21
C GLU A 12 1.67 2.38 17.99
N LEU A 13 0.51 2.71 17.41
CA LEU A 13 -0.54 1.74 17.12
C LEU A 13 -0.42 1.12 15.73
N ILE A 14 0.49 1.61 14.88
CA ILE A 14 0.54 1.20 13.47
C ILE A 14 0.83 -0.29 13.32
N LEU A 15 1.91 -0.78 13.93
CA LEU A 15 2.31 -2.18 13.72
C LEU A 15 1.27 -3.16 14.25
N SER A 16 0.72 -2.91 15.43
CA SER A 16 -0.31 -3.80 15.99
C SER A 16 -1.59 -3.78 15.16
N SER A 17 -1.95 -2.62 14.61
CA SER A 17 -3.13 -2.50 13.75
C SER A 17 -2.92 -3.27 12.44
N VAL A 18 -1.76 -3.10 11.81
CA VAL A 18 -1.44 -3.81 10.55
C VAL A 18 -1.45 -5.33 10.78
N GLU A 19 -0.86 -5.80 11.88
CA GLU A 19 -0.86 -7.23 12.20
C GLU A 19 -2.28 -7.77 12.36
N ARG A 20 -3.14 -7.01 13.04
CA ARG A 20 -4.54 -7.41 13.24
C ARG A 20 -5.29 -7.46 11.91
N TRP A 21 -5.09 -6.46 11.06
CA TRP A 21 -5.76 -6.41 9.75
C TRP A 21 -5.26 -7.52 8.82
N ASP A 22 -3.95 -7.82 8.84
CA ASP A 22 -3.41 -8.92 8.04
C ASP A 22 -3.97 -10.28 8.49
N ALA A 23 -4.21 -10.44 9.77
CA ALA A 23 -4.74 -11.69 10.32
C ALA A 23 -6.24 -11.86 10.07
N ASP A 24 -6.95 -10.79 9.72
CA ASP A 24 -8.37 -10.86 9.43
C ASP A 24 -8.60 -11.55 8.08
N LYS A 25 -9.75 -12.20 7.92
CA LYS A 25 -10.10 -12.89 6.68
C LYS A 25 -10.69 -11.94 5.63
N SER A 26 -11.07 -10.73 6.03
CA SER A 26 -11.71 -9.77 5.14
C SER A 26 -10.68 -9.04 4.28
N PHE A 27 -10.91 -9.03 2.97
CA PHE A 27 -10.04 -8.27 2.07
C PHE A 27 -10.11 -6.76 2.32
N TRP A 28 -11.17 -6.27 2.95
CA TRP A 28 -11.26 -4.85 3.29
C TRP A 28 -10.18 -4.43 4.29
N PHE A 29 -9.90 -5.29 5.27
CA PHE A 29 -8.81 -5.02 6.21
C PHE A 29 -7.44 -5.15 5.54
N HIS A 30 -7.30 -6.09 4.61
CA HIS A 30 -6.06 -6.23 3.84
C HIS A 30 -5.80 -4.99 2.98
N ARG A 31 -6.83 -4.45 2.33
CA ARG A 31 -6.74 -3.18 1.61
C ARG A 31 -6.23 -2.06 2.51
N THR A 32 -6.78 -1.98 3.72
CA THR A 32 -6.43 -0.93 4.66
C THR A 32 -4.95 -0.91 4.99
N THR A 33 -4.28 -2.08 5.05
CA THR A 33 -2.85 -2.13 5.34
C THR A 33 -2.01 -1.41 4.29
N MET A 34 -2.51 -1.31 3.06
CA MET A 34 -1.79 -0.65 1.96
C MET A 34 -2.21 0.80 1.76
N ILE A 35 -3.46 1.16 2.13
CA ILE A 35 -3.98 2.49 1.79
C ILE A 35 -4.08 3.45 2.96
N PHE A 36 -3.85 3.01 4.22
CA PHE A 36 -3.99 3.94 5.34
C PHE A 36 -2.97 5.09 5.27
N GLN A 37 -1.85 4.90 4.57
CA GLN A 37 -0.81 5.92 4.41
C GLN A 37 -1.00 6.82 3.19
N LEU A 38 -2.09 6.67 2.42
CA LEU A 38 -2.27 7.40 1.15
C LEU A 38 -2.03 8.90 1.25
N LYS A 39 -2.40 9.53 2.36
CA LYS A 39 -2.26 10.97 2.53
C LYS A 39 -1.05 11.37 3.37
N TYR A 40 -0.19 10.43 3.70
CA TYR A 40 1.03 10.75 4.47
C TYR A 40 2.08 11.45 3.61
N ALA A 41 1.98 11.36 2.29
CA ALA A 41 2.88 12.03 1.36
C ALA A 41 4.34 11.64 1.62
N ALA A 42 5.23 12.61 1.79
CA ALA A 42 6.64 12.34 2.05
C ALA A 42 6.89 11.63 3.39
N ARG A 43 5.90 11.62 4.29
CA ARG A 43 6.01 10.93 5.58
C ARG A 43 5.60 9.46 5.52
N THR A 44 5.24 8.96 4.34
CA THR A 44 4.92 7.54 4.16
C THR A 44 6.09 6.69 4.61
N ASP A 45 5.82 5.67 5.42
CA ASP A 45 6.81 4.65 5.75
C ASP A 45 6.94 3.73 4.54
N GLN A 46 7.98 3.96 3.74
CA GLN A 46 8.20 3.20 2.50
C GLN A 46 8.41 1.71 2.77
N TYR A 47 9.19 1.39 3.80
CA TYR A 47 9.45 0.00 4.12
C TYR A 47 8.16 -0.75 4.42
N LEU A 48 7.31 -0.16 5.25
CA LEU A 48 6.02 -0.77 5.59
C LEU A 48 5.11 -0.87 4.37
N LEU A 49 5.02 0.20 3.57
CA LEU A 49 4.20 0.19 2.37
C LEU A 49 4.62 -0.92 1.41
N PHE A 50 5.91 -1.02 1.12
CA PHE A 50 6.40 -2.02 0.17
C PHE A 50 6.29 -3.44 0.73
N ALA A 51 6.48 -3.63 2.03
CA ALA A 51 6.29 -4.93 2.66
C ALA A 51 4.84 -5.40 2.53
N GLN A 52 3.89 -4.50 2.73
CA GLN A 52 2.47 -4.84 2.59
C GLN A 52 2.09 -5.09 1.12
N CYS A 53 2.60 -4.28 0.20
CA CYS A 53 2.38 -4.54 -1.22
C CYS A 53 2.94 -5.88 -1.65
N GLU A 54 4.15 -6.22 -1.20
CA GLU A 54 4.78 -7.51 -1.51
C GLU A 54 3.95 -8.67 -0.96
N LYS A 55 3.40 -8.51 0.24
CA LYS A 55 2.58 -9.54 0.89
C LYS A 55 1.37 -9.90 0.05
N TYR A 56 0.77 -8.93 -0.63
CA TYR A 56 -0.47 -9.12 -1.38
C TYR A 56 -0.29 -9.14 -2.89
N VAL A 57 0.94 -9.14 -3.39
CA VAL A 57 1.22 -9.04 -4.83
C VAL A 57 0.58 -10.16 -5.64
N HIS A 58 0.38 -11.33 -5.05
CA HIS A 58 -0.22 -12.49 -5.74
C HIS A 58 -1.69 -12.68 -5.41
N SER A 59 -2.32 -11.75 -4.72
CA SER A 59 -3.74 -11.86 -4.40
C SER A 59 -4.57 -11.86 -5.69
N LYS A 60 -5.60 -12.71 -5.72
CA LYS A 60 -6.54 -12.77 -6.86
C LYS A 60 -7.74 -11.85 -6.65
N GLU A 61 -7.81 -11.17 -5.50
CA GLU A 61 -8.91 -10.26 -5.21
C GLU A 61 -8.69 -8.92 -5.93
N PHE A 62 -9.65 -8.55 -6.77
CA PHE A 62 -9.56 -7.32 -7.57
C PHE A 62 -9.31 -6.09 -6.71
N PHE A 63 -10.08 -5.95 -5.60
CA PHE A 63 -9.97 -4.74 -4.77
C PHE A 63 -8.63 -4.65 -4.04
N ILE A 64 -8.00 -5.78 -3.76
CA ILE A 64 -6.65 -5.79 -3.19
C ILE A 64 -5.64 -5.34 -4.23
N GLN A 65 -5.72 -5.84 -5.46
CA GLN A 65 -4.83 -5.42 -6.53
C GLN A 65 -5.01 -3.93 -6.86
N LYS A 66 -6.25 -3.45 -6.82
CA LYS A 66 -6.55 -2.03 -7.05
C LYS A 66 -5.91 -1.17 -5.96
N ALA A 67 -6.04 -1.58 -4.69
CA ALA A 67 -5.45 -0.85 -3.57
C ALA A 67 -3.93 -0.85 -3.63
N LEU A 68 -3.32 -1.97 -4.00
CA LEU A 68 -1.88 -2.08 -4.17
C LEU A 68 -1.39 -1.07 -5.22
N GLY A 69 -2.00 -1.07 -6.38
CA GLY A 69 -1.64 -0.14 -7.44
C GLY A 69 -1.85 1.31 -7.05
N TRP A 70 -2.96 1.60 -6.37
CA TRP A 70 -3.28 2.95 -5.93
C TRP A 70 -2.28 3.47 -4.90
N SER A 71 -1.89 2.64 -3.95
CA SER A 71 -0.90 3.04 -2.95
C SER A 71 0.45 3.36 -3.60
N LEU A 72 0.90 2.54 -4.54
CA LEU A 72 2.14 2.79 -5.27
C LEU A 72 2.04 4.04 -6.14
N ARG A 73 0.90 4.25 -6.80
CA ARG A 73 0.65 5.45 -7.61
C ARG A 73 0.80 6.72 -6.77
N GLN A 74 0.17 6.75 -5.61
CA GLN A 74 0.24 7.94 -4.75
C GLN A 74 1.67 8.17 -4.24
N TYR A 75 2.34 7.10 -3.83
CA TYR A 75 3.70 7.25 -3.32
C TYR A 75 4.70 7.64 -4.43
N SER A 76 4.43 7.27 -5.68
CA SER A 76 5.31 7.62 -6.80
C SER A 76 5.44 9.13 -7.00
N LYS A 77 4.49 9.90 -6.49
CA LYS A 77 4.57 11.38 -6.54
C LYS A 77 5.71 11.91 -5.67
N PHE A 78 6.14 11.13 -4.68
CA PHE A 78 7.16 11.56 -3.71
C PHE A 78 8.47 10.83 -3.90
N ASN A 79 8.43 9.57 -4.31
CA ASN A 79 9.64 8.78 -4.57
C ASN A 79 9.43 7.88 -5.79
N PRO A 80 9.44 8.47 -6.99
CA PRO A 80 9.19 7.70 -8.22
C PRO A 80 10.24 6.62 -8.47
N ASP A 81 11.50 6.87 -8.12
CA ASP A 81 12.57 5.89 -8.35
C ASP A 81 12.36 4.63 -7.52
N ALA A 82 11.94 4.77 -6.27
CA ALA A 82 11.66 3.62 -5.41
C ALA A 82 10.49 2.81 -5.95
N VAL A 83 9.42 3.47 -6.41
CA VAL A 83 8.26 2.78 -6.97
C VAL A 83 8.64 2.10 -8.29
N ARG A 84 9.43 2.77 -9.12
CA ARG A 84 9.89 2.18 -10.39
C ARG A 84 10.68 0.90 -10.13
N LYS A 85 11.56 0.92 -9.14
CA LYS A 85 12.32 -0.27 -8.76
C LYS A 85 11.40 -1.38 -8.24
N PHE A 86 10.42 -1.04 -7.41
CA PHE A 86 9.46 -2.03 -6.91
C PHE A 86 8.72 -2.70 -8.07
N VAL A 87 8.25 -1.91 -9.03
CA VAL A 87 7.53 -2.41 -10.20
C VAL A 87 8.41 -3.34 -11.03
N GLN A 88 9.70 -3.00 -11.18
CA GLN A 88 10.66 -3.84 -11.90
C GLN A 88 10.96 -5.15 -11.19
N ASP A 89 11.03 -5.12 -9.86
CA ASP A 89 11.44 -6.27 -9.06
C ASP A 89 10.29 -7.25 -8.76
N HIS A 90 9.05 -6.87 -9.05
CA HIS A 90 7.88 -7.67 -8.74
C HIS A 90 7.01 -7.87 -9.97
N HIS A 91 6.36 -9.03 -10.05
CA HIS A 91 5.44 -9.33 -11.16
C HIS A 91 4.03 -8.89 -10.77
N LEU A 92 3.70 -7.64 -11.08
CA LEU A 92 2.40 -7.08 -10.74
C LEU A 92 1.32 -7.53 -11.70
N SER A 93 0.09 -7.66 -11.19
CA SER A 93 -1.08 -7.87 -12.04
C SER A 93 -1.29 -6.66 -12.97
N MET A 94 -2.04 -6.85 -14.05
CA MET A 94 -2.35 -5.75 -14.97
C MET A 94 -3.07 -4.60 -14.26
N VAL A 95 -3.96 -4.93 -13.32
CA VAL A 95 -4.69 -3.91 -12.54
C VAL A 95 -3.73 -3.06 -11.74
N SER A 96 -2.84 -3.70 -10.96
CA SER A 96 -1.86 -2.99 -10.13
C SER A 96 -0.86 -2.22 -10.96
N LEU A 97 -0.36 -2.83 -12.03
CA LEU A 97 0.65 -2.22 -12.87
C LEU A 97 0.14 -0.94 -13.54
N ARG A 98 -1.08 -0.99 -14.07
CA ARG A 98 -1.69 0.17 -14.73
C ARG A 98 -1.81 1.36 -13.78
N GLU A 99 -2.28 1.11 -12.55
CA GLU A 99 -2.39 2.17 -11.55
C GLU A 99 -1.01 2.67 -11.12
N ALA A 100 -0.10 1.75 -10.80
CA ALA A 100 1.22 2.12 -10.27
C ALA A 100 2.03 2.97 -11.25
N LYS A 101 1.88 2.73 -12.56
CA LYS A 101 2.65 3.41 -13.60
C LYS A 101 2.11 4.78 -13.99
N LYS A 102 0.98 5.19 -13.45
CA LYS A 102 0.29 6.38 -13.95
C LYS A 102 1.15 7.65 -13.93
N TYR A 103 2.03 7.79 -12.96
CA TYR A 103 2.92 8.95 -12.82
C TYR A 103 4.40 8.61 -13.00
N LEU A 104 4.69 7.45 -13.53
CA LEU A 104 6.09 7.04 -13.77
C LEU A 104 6.57 7.39 -15.17
#